data_392984970f894bd122105732f25eb0f0
#
_entry.id   392984970f894bd122105732f25eb0f0
#
_cell.length_a   1.000
_cell.length_b   1.000
_cell.length_c   1.000
_cell.angle_alpha   90.00
_cell.angle_beta   90.00
_cell.angle_gamma   90.00
#
_symmetry.space_group_name_H-M   'P 1'
#
loop_
_entity.id
_entity.type
_entity.pdbx_description
1 polymer ?
#
loop_
_entity_poly.entity_id
_entity_poly.type
_entity_poly.pdbx_seq_one_letter_code
_entity_poly.pdbx_strand_id
1 'polypeptide(L)'
;MMKKLITNLGKFIILRLIYPHQYRKYCGLPLQRRKVIFLEVRGKTLGNSMREVYRRISADPSYDVRCHFLMEGTGPRSENVKNTKAFLKDMATAEYVFLSEANNAFACFEKRPETTVIQLWHGCGAFKRFGLSTADLKFGSSRAQQQKYPLYRNLDLVSVSSPEVIWAYKEAMGVDDGIIKATGISRTDVFFDSGFVTAAVRKVHKAVPAAYGRKVILYAPTFRGDVTHAKAPDRLDIRYMMDRLGDRYVLLIKHHPFIKERPGIPAECSSFAYDITEKLEIDDLLCAADICISDYSSLVFEYALFRRPMIFFAYDLELYNDWRGFYYDYEELTPGPVVDTTGQVVKCIEQSEAGFDSTAIGQFADRFMSSCDGHATDRILAYAGIETDG
;
A
#
# COMPACT_ATOMS: atom_id res chain seq x y z
N MET A 1 2.49 31.44 -14.52
CA MET A 1 3.95 31.42 -14.29
C MET A 1 4.30 31.83 -12.86
N MET A 2 3.84 32.95 -12.35
CA MET A 2 4.14 33.50 -11.01
C MET A 2 3.74 32.58 -9.84
N LYS A 3 2.53 31.96 -9.84
CA LYS A 3 2.12 30.97 -8.80
C LYS A 3 3.07 29.78 -8.69
N LYS A 4 3.52 29.22 -9.83
CA LYS A 4 4.48 28.10 -9.86
C LYS A 4 5.85 28.49 -9.31
N LEU A 5 6.31 29.72 -9.57
CA LEU A 5 7.57 30.25 -9.05
C LEU A 5 7.51 30.41 -7.51
N ILE A 6 6.44 31.01 -6.98
CA ILE A 6 6.22 31.18 -5.54
C ILE A 6 6.14 29.82 -4.83
N THR A 7 5.42 28.86 -5.40
CA THR A 7 5.33 27.50 -4.85
C THR A 7 6.69 26.81 -4.82
N ASN A 8 7.49 26.93 -5.87
CA ASN A 8 8.83 26.34 -5.93
C ASN A 8 9.81 27.01 -4.94
N LEU A 9 9.73 28.32 -4.80
CA LEU A 9 10.53 29.06 -3.82
C LEU A 9 10.15 28.66 -2.38
N GLY A 10 8.86 28.57 -2.09
CA GLY A 10 8.38 28.09 -0.79
C GLY A 10 8.80 26.66 -0.48
N LYS A 11 8.74 25.75 -1.48
CA LYS A 11 9.24 24.38 -1.35
C LYS A 11 10.74 24.37 -1.07
N PHE A 12 11.52 25.17 -1.79
CA PHE A 12 12.96 25.28 -1.59
C PHE A 12 13.31 25.75 -0.17
N ILE A 13 12.68 26.85 0.30
CA ILE A 13 12.92 27.40 1.64
C ILE A 13 12.61 26.37 2.72
N ILE A 14 11.46 25.68 2.62
CA ILE A 14 11.05 24.68 3.61
C ILE A 14 12.02 23.50 3.62
N LEU A 15 12.29 22.89 2.47
CA LEU A 15 13.05 21.65 2.38
C LEU A 15 14.57 21.85 2.48
N ARG A 16 15.10 23.02 2.12
CA ARG A 16 16.54 23.25 2.11
C ARG A 16 17.05 24.11 3.29
N LEU A 17 16.17 24.87 3.91
CA LEU A 17 16.55 25.73 5.02
C LEU A 17 15.83 25.39 6.32
N ILE A 18 14.48 25.36 6.33
CA ILE A 18 13.70 25.25 7.56
C ILE A 18 13.83 23.86 8.17
N TYR A 19 13.55 22.79 7.42
CA TYR A 19 13.59 21.43 7.96
C TYR A 19 14.99 20.96 8.34
N PRO A 20 16.04 21.16 7.51
CA PRO A 20 17.41 20.85 7.93
C PRO A 20 17.87 21.62 9.16
N HIS A 21 17.49 22.92 9.27
CA HIS A 21 17.78 23.70 10.46
C HIS A 21 17.06 23.16 11.70
N GLN A 22 15.78 22.86 11.57
CA GLN A 22 14.97 22.26 12.65
C GLN A 22 15.57 20.96 13.17
N TYR A 23 15.96 20.05 12.27
CA TYR A 23 16.60 18.80 12.64
C TYR A 23 17.94 19.03 13.35
N ARG A 24 18.84 19.81 12.73
CA ARG A 24 20.18 20.11 13.27
C ARG A 24 20.16 20.78 14.63
N LYS A 25 19.16 21.63 14.88
CA LYS A 25 18.99 22.30 16.18
C LYS A 25 18.92 21.31 17.36
N TYR A 26 18.37 20.11 17.14
CA TYR A 26 18.19 19.10 18.19
C TYR A 26 19.19 17.95 18.10
N CYS A 27 19.97 17.83 17.03
CA CYS A 27 21.01 16.79 16.90
C CYS A 27 22.15 16.90 17.92
N GLY A 28 22.34 18.06 18.55
CA GLY A 28 23.28 18.22 19.66
C GLY A 28 22.83 17.56 20.96
N LEU A 29 21.58 17.16 21.07
CA LEU A 29 21.06 16.42 22.21
C LEU A 29 21.49 14.95 22.14
N PRO A 30 21.68 14.27 23.30
CA PRO A 30 21.98 12.84 23.33
C PRO A 30 20.93 12.00 22.62
N LEU A 31 21.36 10.91 21.98
CA LEU A 31 20.46 9.88 21.49
C LEU A 31 19.70 9.25 22.66
N GLN A 32 18.41 9.11 22.51
CA GLN A 32 17.55 8.45 23.49
C GLN A 32 17.41 6.96 23.09
N ARG A 33 18.07 6.09 23.84
CA ARG A 33 17.98 4.65 23.61
C ARG A 33 16.54 4.18 23.73
N ARG A 34 16.14 3.22 22.88
CA ARG A 34 14.78 2.67 22.83
C ARG A 34 13.69 3.70 22.50
N LYS A 35 14.05 4.89 22.00
CA LYS A 35 13.08 5.82 21.46
C LYS A 35 12.75 5.43 20.01
N VAL A 36 11.49 5.09 19.78
CA VAL A 36 10.96 4.61 18.50
C VAL A 36 9.93 5.60 17.95
N ILE A 37 10.06 5.94 16.69
CA ILE A 37 9.11 6.82 16.00
C ILE A 37 8.42 6.07 14.87
N PHE A 38 7.10 6.15 14.83
CA PHE A 38 6.28 5.78 13.69
C PHE A 38 5.82 7.04 12.95
N LEU A 39 6.16 7.15 11.67
CA LEU A 39 5.82 8.28 10.84
C LEU A 39 4.74 7.92 9.82
N GLU A 40 3.54 8.46 10.02
CA GLU A 40 2.44 8.42 9.05
C GLU A 40 2.39 9.73 8.26
N VAL A 41 2.43 9.65 6.93
CA VAL A 41 2.56 10.84 6.08
C VAL A 41 1.20 11.50 5.82
N ARG A 42 0.16 10.72 5.55
CA ARG A 42 -1.15 11.22 5.08
C ARG A 42 -2.29 10.99 6.05
N GLY A 43 -2.25 9.88 6.77
CA GLY A 43 -3.31 9.44 7.67
C GLY A 43 -3.33 10.18 9.01
N LYS A 44 -4.44 9.99 9.74
CA LYS A 44 -4.61 10.39 11.15
C LYS A 44 -4.38 9.23 12.11
N THR A 45 -4.22 8.04 11.58
CA THR A 45 -3.95 6.79 12.30
C THR A 45 -2.86 6.03 11.58
N LEU A 46 -2.16 5.15 12.27
CA LEU A 46 -1.14 4.31 11.66
C LEU A 46 -1.75 3.41 10.57
N GLY A 47 -1.14 3.43 9.39
CA GLY A 47 -1.48 2.54 8.29
C GLY A 47 -1.20 1.07 8.61
N ASN A 48 -1.85 0.16 7.88
CA ASN A 48 -1.78 -1.29 8.10
C ASN A 48 -0.34 -1.83 8.14
N SER A 49 0.55 -1.29 7.32
CA SER A 49 1.96 -1.71 7.26
C SER A 49 2.73 -1.46 8.56
N MET A 50 2.27 -0.56 9.42
CA MET A 50 2.93 -0.22 10.68
C MET A 50 2.27 -0.86 11.90
N ARG A 51 1.02 -1.30 11.80
CA ARG A 51 0.21 -1.71 12.97
C ARG A 51 0.83 -2.87 13.74
N GLU A 52 1.31 -3.90 13.06
CA GLU A 52 1.86 -5.08 13.72
C GLU A 52 3.21 -4.76 14.38
N VAL A 53 4.10 -4.06 13.69
CA VAL A 53 5.37 -3.58 14.29
C VAL A 53 5.11 -2.69 15.50
N TYR A 54 4.15 -1.75 15.38
CA TYR A 54 3.75 -0.88 16.49
C TYR A 54 3.21 -1.67 17.67
N ARG A 55 2.32 -2.64 17.42
CA ARG A 55 1.74 -3.49 18.47
C ARG A 55 2.82 -4.23 19.26
N ARG A 56 3.78 -4.83 18.55
CA ARG A 56 4.88 -5.60 19.15
C ARG A 56 5.80 -4.73 19.98
N ILE A 57 6.27 -3.60 19.45
CA ILE A 57 7.17 -2.70 20.17
C ILE A 57 6.46 -2.01 21.35
N SER A 58 5.21 -1.60 21.17
CA SER A 58 4.45 -0.92 22.24
C SER A 58 4.04 -1.84 23.39
N ALA A 59 4.11 -3.16 23.21
CA ALA A 59 3.86 -4.12 24.28
C ALA A 59 5.00 -4.14 25.34
N ASP A 60 6.20 -3.73 24.94
CA ASP A 60 7.35 -3.60 25.85
C ASP A 60 7.44 -2.15 26.38
N PRO A 61 7.16 -1.90 27.67
CA PRO A 61 7.17 -0.57 28.26
C PRO A 61 8.57 0.07 28.34
N SER A 62 9.63 -0.66 28.04
CA SER A 62 11.00 -0.13 27.99
C SER A 62 11.25 0.75 26.75
N TYR A 63 10.39 0.70 25.73
CA TYR A 63 10.46 1.56 24.55
C TYR A 63 9.63 2.84 24.72
N ASP A 64 10.21 4.00 24.43
CA ASP A 64 9.48 5.28 24.27
C ASP A 64 8.94 5.37 22.85
N VAL A 65 7.71 4.89 22.64
CA VAL A 65 7.08 4.83 21.31
C VAL A 65 6.27 6.09 21.03
N ARG A 66 6.57 6.76 19.91
CA ARG A 66 5.89 7.99 19.49
C ARG A 66 5.38 7.87 18.07
N CYS A 67 4.15 8.33 17.85
CA CYS A 67 3.53 8.40 16.53
C CYS A 67 3.45 9.85 16.04
N HIS A 68 3.88 10.10 14.82
CA HIS A 68 3.76 11.39 14.16
C HIS A 68 2.89 11.27 12.89
N PHE A 69 1.95 12.20 12.75
CA PHE A 69 1.00 12.28 11.63
C PHE A 69 1.23 13.61 10.90
N LEU A 70 1.83 13.55 9.70
CA LEU A 70 2.20 14.77 8.99
C LEU A 70 1.02 15.47 8.33
N MET A 71 -0.06 14.73 8.01
CA MET A 71 -1.25 15.24 7.32
C MET A 71 -0.94 15.87 5.95
N GLU A 72 0.03 15.31 5.22
CA GLU A 72 0.46 15.82 3.92
C GLU A 72 -0.64 15.59 2.88
N GLY A 73 -1.14 16.69 2.30
CA GLY A 73 -2.19 16.65 1.28
C GLY A 73 -3.60 16.37 1.80
N THR A 74 -3.79 16.13 3.10
CA THR A 74 -5.09 15.83 3.73
C THR A 74 -5.53 16.91 4.73
N GLY A 75 -4.63 17.81 5.13
CA GLY A 75 -4.88 18.92 6.03
C GLY A 75 -4.31 20.25 5.53
N PRO A 76 -4.51 21.35 6.29
CA PRO A 76 -3.91 22.64 5.97
C PRO A 76 -2.38 22.57 5.93
N ARG A 77 -1.76 23.27 4.98
CA ARG A 77 -0.29 23.30 4.84
C ARG A 77 0.44 23.77 6.10
N SER A 78 -0.16 24.68 6.84
CA SER A 78 0.40 25.17 8.12
C SER A 78 0.46 24.06 9.17
N GLU A 79 -0.55 23.22 9.24
CA GLU A 79 -0.60 22.06 10.12
C GLU A 79 0.46 21.02 9.73
N ASN A 80 0.57 20.69 8.44
CA ASN A 80 1.63 19.81 7.94
C ASN A 80 3.03 20.33 8.33
N VAL A 81 3.31 21.62 8.14
CA VAL A 81 4.60 22.21 8.52
C VAL A 81 4.84 22.12 10.03
N LYS A 82 3.82 22.38 10.85
CA LYS A 82 3.90 22.26 12.32
C LYS A 82 4.19 20.82 12.73
N ASN A 83 3.44 19.86 12.21
CA ASN A 83 3.59 18.43 12.52
C ASN A 83 4.96 17.91 12.06
N THR A 84 5.43 18.32 10.87
CA THR A 84 6.75 17.96 10.37
C THR A 84 7.88 18.51 11.28
N LYS A 85 7.75 19.74 11.77
CA LYS A 85 8.73 20.29 12.72
C LYS A 85 8.77 19.53 14.03
N ALA A 86 7.61 19.09 14.54
CA ALA A 86 7.52 18.26 15.74
C ALA A 86 8.18 16.89 15.54
N PHE A 87 7.88 16.24 14.41
CA PHE A 87 8.56 15.01 13.99
C PHE A 87 10.07 15.16 13.92
N LEU A 88 10.59 16.19 13.24
CA LEU A 88 12.03 16.41 13.08
C LEU A 88 12.75 16.66 14.41
N LYS A 89 12.08 17.31 15.37
CA LYS A 89 12.59 17.47 16.74
C LYS A 89 12.77 16.13 17.43
N ASP A 90 11.74 15.26 17.37
CA ASP A 90 11.80 13.96 18.04
C ASP A 90 12.76 13.00 17.32
N MET A 91 12.78 13.03 15.99
CA MET A 91 13.68 12.22 15.18
C MET A 91 15.15 12.51 15.47
N ALA A 92 15.51 13.75 15.76
CA ALA A 92 16.89 14.14 16.05
C ALA A 92 17.50 13.40 17.27
N THR A 93 16.67 12.80 18.12
CA THR A 93 17.09 12.03 19.29
C THR A 93 16.61 10.58 19.27
N ALA A 94 15.92 10.13 18.22
CA ALA A 94 15.38 8.78 18.14
C ALA A 94 16.44 7.75 17.72
N GLU A 95 16.35 6.56 18.30
CA GLU A 95 17.16 5.41 17.91
C GLU A 95 16.55 4.72 16.67
N TYR A 96 15.22 4.61 16.61
CA TYR A 96 14.52 3.95 15.50
C TYR A 96 13.43 4.83 14.89
N VAL A 97 13.28 4.75 13.56
CA VAL A 97 12.22 5.42 12.82
C VAL A 97 11.62 4.47 11.81
N PHE A 98 10.33 4.23 11.89
CA PHE A 98 9.55 3.42 10.93
C PHE A 98 8.74 4.29 10.00
N LEU A 99 8.83 4.01 8.70
CA LEU A 99 8.16 4.72 7.61
C LEU A 99 7.36 3.72 6.77
N SER A 100 6.21 4.12 6.25
CA SER A 100 5.46 3.35 5.24
C SER A 100 5.38 4.04 3.88
N GLU A 101 5.72 5.33 3.82
CA GLU A 101 5.69 6.12 2.59
C GLU A 101 6.95 6.96 2.42
N ALA A 102 7.24 7.32 1.17
CA ALA A 102 8.30 8.27 0.84
C ALA A 102 7.94 9.70 1.27
N ASN A 103 8.89 10.46 1.78
CA ASN A 103 8.67 11.83 2.20
C ASN A 103 9.88 12.74 1.97
N ASN A 104 9.67 13.89 1.31
CA ASN A 104 10.73 14.85 1.06
C ASN A 104 11.28 15.47 2.35
N ALA A 105 10.47 15.66 3.37
CA ALA A 105 10.92 16.24 4.63
C ALA A 105 11.98 15.38 5.31
N PHE A 106 11.79 14.07 5.28
CA PHE A 106 12.72 13.09 5.80
C PHE A 106 14.02 13.01 4.98
N ALA A 107 13.93 13.20 3.68
CA ALA A 107 15.07 13.09 2.76
C ALA A 107 15.86 14.39 2.53
N CYS A 108 15.49 15.51 3.18
CA CYS A 108 16.07 16.82 2.89
C CYS A 108 17.30 17.21 3.75
N PHE A 109 17.69 16.35 4.69
CA PHE A 109 18.88 16.52 5.54
C PHE A 109 19.66 15.20 5.64
N GLU A 110 20.78 15.21 6.30
CA GLU A 110 21.53 14.01 6.67
C GLU A 110 21.15 13.61 8.09
N LYS A 111 20.69 12.37 8.28
CA LYS A 111 20.37 11.84 9.61
C LYS A 111 21.66 11.53 10.38
N ARG A 112 21.57 11.49 11.71
CA ARG A 112 22.68 11.00 12.52
C ARG A 112 22.90 9.51 12.29
N PRO A 113 24.15 9.02 12.30
CA PRO A 113 24.47 7.60 12.01
C PRO A 113 23.80 6.62 12.96
N GLU A 114 23.59 7.02 14.20
CA GLU A 114 23.06 6.16 15.27
C GLU A 114 21.55 5.92 15.18
N THR A 115 20.84 6.68 14.34
CA THR A 115 19.40 6.47 14.11
C THR A 115 19.22 5.44 13.01
N THR A 116 18.52 4.34 13.30
CA THR A 116 18.14 3.32 12.31
C THR A 116 16.78 3.65 11.71
N VAL A 117 16.69 3.68 10.40
CA VAL A 117 15.48 4.04 9.65
C VAL A 117 15.00 2.90 8.79
N ILE A 118 13.79 2.43 9.07
CA ILE A 118 13.18 1.28 8.45
C ILE A 118 12.01 1.72 7.57
N GLN A 119 12.10 1.46 6.28
CA GLN A 119 11.01 1.63 5.32
C GLN A 119 10.23 0.33 5.21
N LEU A 120 9.05 0.28 5.84
CA LEU A 120 8.17 -0.89 5.82
C LEU A 120 7.42 -1.03 4.48
N TRP A 121 7.29 0.08 3.74
CA TRP A 121 6.48 0.19 2.54
C TRP A 121 4.98 -0.09 2.79
N HIS A 122 4.16 -0.04 1.74
CA HIS A 122 2.69 -0.13 1.85
C HIS A 122 2.06 -1.05 0.80
N GLY A 123 2.86 -1.81 0.07
CA GLY A 123 2.39 -2.76 -0.93
C GLY A 123 3.39 -3.89 -1.14
N CYS A 124 2.91 -5.00 -1.63
CA CYS A 124 3.72 -6.16 -1.97
C CYS A 124 4.06 -6.18 -3.46
N GLY A 125 5.06 -6.99 -3.81
CA GLY A 125 5.48 -7.17 -5.18
C GLY A 125 6.06 -5.91 -5.83
N ALA A 126 6.13 -5.93 -7.15
CA ALA A 126 6.52 -4.78 -7.99
C ALA A 126 5.68 -4.80 -9.27
N PHE A 127 4.48 -4.23 -9.22
CA PHE A 127 3.54 -4.25 -10.33
C PHE A 127 3.75 -3.02 -11.22
N LYS A 128 3.32 -1.85 -10.74
CA LYS A 128 3.44 -0.56 -11.42
C LYS A 128 4.76 0.10 -11.10
N ARG A 129 5.34 0.79 -12.06
CA ARG A 129 6.52 1.64 -11.83
C ARG A 129 6.21 2.74 -10.82
N PHE A 130 7.18 3.06 -9.98
CA PHE A 130 7.10 4.11 -8.97
C PHE A 130 8.47 4.80 -8.80
N GLY A 131 8.51 5.86 -8.01
CA GLY A 131 9.74 6.59 -7.71
C GLY A 131 10.51 7.03 -8.95
N LEU A 132 11.80 6.77 -8.99
CA LEU A 132 12.70 7.14 -10.09
C LEU A 132 12.38 6.40 -11.39
N SER A 133 11.79 5.21 -11.31
CA SER A 133 11.38 4.44 -12.51
C SER A 133 10.22 5.10 -13.28
N THR A 134 9.57 6.10 -12.70
CA THR A 134 8.55 6.92 -13.39
C THR A 134 9.11 8.24 -13.90
N ALA A 135 10.40 8.49 -13.78
CA ALA A 135 11.00 9.72 -14.26
C ALA A 135 10.78 9.87 -15.77
N ASP A 136 10.27 11.04 -16.14
CA ASP A 136 9.99 11.42 -17.53
C ASP A 136 8.82 10.66 -18.20
N LEU A 137 8.11 9.76 -17.46
CA LEU A 137 6.83 9.20 -17.90
C LEU A 137 5.69 10.23 -17.70
N LYS A 138 4.56 10.00 -18.39
CA LYS A 138 3.37 10.88 -18.28
C LYS A 138 2.88 11.02 -16.84
N PHE A 139 3.00 9.98 -16.05
CA PHE A 139 2.63 9.97 -14.62
C PHE A 139 3.67 10.63 -13.72
N GLY A 140 4.97 10.53 -14.04
CA GLY A 140 6.07 10.94 -13.19
C GLY A 140 6.46 12.42 -13.32
N SER A 141 7.30 12.88 -12.40
CA SER A 141 7.98 14.15 -12.53
C SER A 141 9.31 13.99 -13.28
N SER A 142 9.88 15.11 -13.80
CA SER A 142 11.15 15.03 -14.50
C SER A 142 12.27 14.49 -13.59
N ARG A 143 13.23 13.76 -14.17
CA ARG A 143 14.40 13.22 -13.49
C ARG A 143 15.16 14.32 -12.71
N ALA A 144 15.35 15.49 -13.30
CA ALA A 144 15.99 16.63 -12.66
C ALA A 144 15.24 17.08 -11.38
N GLN A 145 13.91 17.04 -11.39
CA GLN A 145 13.10 17.40 -10.22
C GLN A 145 13.21 16.34 -9.12
N GLN A 146 13.22 15.05 -9.47
CA GLN A 146 13.37 13.96 -8.52
C GLN A 146 14.77 13.97 -7.88
N GLN A 147 15.82 14.23 -8.66
CA GLN A 147 17.18 14.39 -8.15
C GLN A 147 17.34 15.62 -7.23
N LYS A 148 16.69 16.74 -7.58
CA LYS A 148 16.70 17.96 -6.76
C LYS A 148 16.02 17.74 -5.41
N TYR A 149 14.96 16.96 -5.36
CA TYR A 149 14.18 16.67 -4.15
C TYR A 149 14.01 15.15 -4.00
N PRO A 150 15.08 14.45 -3.56
CA PRO A 150 15.01 12.99 -3.38
C PRO A 150 13.97 12.62 -2.31
N LEU A 151 13.42 11.42 -2.44
CA LEU A 151 12.39 10.90 -1.54
C LEU A 151 12.91 9.79 -0.62
N TYR A 152 13.93 9.04 -1.08
CA TYR A 152 14.36 7.78 -0.47
C TYR A 152 15.78 7.86 0.12
N ARG A 153 16.14 9.01 0.71
CA ARG A 153 17.42 9.15 1.44
C ARG A 153 17.25 8.70 2.89
N ASN A 154 18.38 8.47 3.55
CA ASN A 154 18.45 8.17 4.98
C ASN A 154 17.82 6.83 5.40
N LEU A 155 17.62 5.89 4.48
CA LEU A 155 17.10 4.56 4.79
C LEU A 155 18.24 3.61 5.14
N ASP A 156 18.03 2.74 6.14
CA ASP A 156 18.95 1.68 6.54
C ASP A 156 18.39 0.30 6.21
N LEU A 157 17.06 0.18 6.15
CA LEU A 157 16.35 -1.03 5.72
C LEU A 157 15.15 -0.66 4.85
N VAL A 158 14.97 -1.37 3.75
CA VAL A 158 13.76 -1.37 2.92
C VAL A 158 13.22 -2.80 2.88
N SER A 159 12.02 -3.01 3.45
CA SER A 159 11.35 -4.32 3.43
C SER A 159 10.69 -4.58 2.08
N VAL A 160 10.91 -5.77 1.52
CA VAL A 160 10.22 -6.23 0.30
C VAL A 160 9.68 -7.65 0.48
N SER A 161 8.68 -8.01 -0.33
CA SER A 161 7.91 -9.26 -0.21
C SER A 161 8.65 -10.51 -0.69
N SER A 162 9.66 -10.35 -1.53
CA SER A 162 10.52 -11.46 -2.02
C SER A 162 11.84 -10.95 -2.59
N PRO A 163 12.84 -11.80 -2.77
CA PRO A 163 14.08 -11.45 -3.47
C PRO A 163 13.85 -11.00 -4.92
N GLU A 164 12.82 -11.53 -5.58
CA GLU A 164 12.46 -11.24 -6.96
C GLU A 164 12.30 -9.75 -7.25
N VAL A 165 11.84 -8.95 -6.28
CA VAL A 165 11.50 -7.54 -6.50
C VAL A 165 12.59 -6.56 -6.06
N ILE A 166 13.70 -7.02 -5.51
CA ILE A 166 14.81 -6.17 -5.02
C ILE A 166 15.29 -5.20 -6.11
N TRP A 167 15.48 -5.69 -7.33
CA TRP A 167 15.95 -4.89 -8.45
C TRP A 167 15.01 -3.72 -8.80
N ALA A 168 13.69 -3.94 -8.72
CA ALA A 168 12.68 -2.94 -9.02
C ALA A 168 12.67 -1.82 -7.94
N TYR A 169 12.84 -2.21 -6.67
CA TYR A 169 12.95 -1.24 -5.58
C TYR A 169 14.28 -0.47 -5.63
N LYS A 170 15.38 -1.12 -5.98
CA LYS A 170 16.67 -0.45 -6.23
C LYS A 170 16.55 0.61 -7.31
N GLU A 171 15.95 0.27 -8.45
CA GLU A 171 15.71 1.22 -9.54
C GLU A 171 14.78 2.37 -9.12
N ALA A 172 13.66 2.03 -8.47
CA ALA A 172 12.65 3.02 -8.09
C ALA A 172 13.11 3.98 -6.99
N MET A 173 13.86 3.50 -6.02
CA MET A 173 14.28 4.29 -4.86
C MET A 173 15.66 4.91 -5.05
N GLY A 174 16.49 4.37 -5.95
CA GLY A 174 17.87 4.81 -6.16
C GLY A 174 18.74 4.61 -4.92
N VAL A 175 18.52 3.54 -4.20
CA VAL A 175 19.27 3.15 -3.00
C VAL A 175 20.15 1.93 -3.27
N ASP A 176 21.11 1.67 -2.40
CA ASP A 176 21.94 0.47 -2.45
C ASP A 176 21.06 -0.79 -2.20
N ASP A 177 21.29 -1.86 -2.95
CA ASP A 177 20.56 -3.11 -2.77
C ASP A 177 20.93 -3.82 -1.45
N GLY A 178 22.09 -3.48 -0.87
CA GLY A 178 22.49 -3.96 0.44
C GLY A 178 21.52 -3.62 1.57
N ILE A 179 20.71 -2.55 1.43
CA ILE A 179 19.68 -2.17 2.42
C ILE A 179 18.29 -2.69 2.07
N ILE A 180 18.08 -3.24 0.86
CA ILE A 180 16.79 -3.82 0.45
C ILE A 180 16.78 -5.30 0.83
N LYS A 181 15.88 -5.68 1.74
CA LYS A 181 15.85 -7.03 2.29
C LYS A 181 14.48 -7.68 2.09
N ALA A 182 14.51 -8.90 1.64
CA ALA A 182 13.33 -9.74 1.50
C ALA A 182 12.89 -10.27 2.90
N THR A 183 12.54 -9.36 3.78
CA THR A 183 12.03 -9.66 5.12
C THR A 183 10.56 -10.09 5.10
N GLY A 184 9.87 -9.88 3.98
CA GLY A 184 8.41 -9.84 3.92
C GLY A 184 7.87 -8.47 4.29
N ILE A 185 6.56 -8.29 4.16
CA ILE A 185 5.85 -7.05 4.46
C ILE A 185 4.99 -7.28 5.71
N SER A 186 5.27 -6.55 6.78
CA SER A 186 4.65 -6.71 8.12
C SER A 186 3.12 -6.83 8.10
N ARG A 187 2.43 -6.05 7.25
CA ARG A 187 0.96 -6.12 7.16
C ARG A 187 0.42 -7.47 6.73
N THR A 188 1.24 -8.31 6.08
CA THR A 188 0.77 -9.63 5.60
C THR A 188 0.74 -10.68 6.71
N ASP A 189 1.38 -10.45 7.83
CA ASP A 189 1.44 -11.42 8.93
C ASP A 189 0.05 -11.74 9.49
N VAL A 190 -0.88 -10.76 9.48
CA VAL A 190 -2.25 -10.95 9.94
C VAL A 190 -3.04 -11.97 9.13
N PHE A 191 -2.64 -12.24 7.88
CA PHE A 191 -3.31 -13.24 7.03
C PHE A 191 -3.01 -14.68 7.44
N PHE A 192 -1.98 -14.88 8.25
CA PHE A 192 -1.60 -16.16 8.85
C PHE A 192 -2.12 -16.32 10.28
N ASP A 193 -2.74 -15.28 10.86
CA ASP A 193 -3.44 -15.35 12.14
C ASP A 193 -4.90 -15.79 11.92
N SER A 194 -5.21 -17.02 12.32
CA SER A 194 -6.56 -17.61 12.20
C SER A 194 -7.62 -16.81 12.96
N GLY A 195 -7.25 -16.17 14.08
CA GLY A 195 -8.12 -15.30 14.85
C GLY A 195 -8.49 -14.03 14.08
N PHE A 196 -7.50 -13.39 13.45
CA PHE A 196 -7.72 -12.23 12.58
C PHE A 196 -8.60 -12.61 11.38
N VAL A 197 -8.27 -13.68 10.67
CA VAL A 197 -9.05 -14.16 9.49
C VAL A 197 -10.50 -14.41 9.87
N THR A 198 -10.74 -15.12 10.98
CA THR A 198 -12.10 -15.40 11.47
C THR A 198 -12.84 -14.10 11.83
N ALA A 199 -12.18 -13.17 12.50
CA ALA A 199 -12.75 -11.87 12.85
C ALA A 199 -13.09 -11.03 11.61
N ALA A 200 -12.22 -11.04 10.59
CA ALA A 200 -12.41 -10.36 9.31
C ALA A 200 -13.67 -10.85 8.58
N VAL A 201 -13.85 -12.17 8.45
CA VAL A 201 -15.06 -12.76 7.87
C VAL A 201 -16.31 -12.36 8.65
N ARG A 202 -16.28 -12.38 9.98
CA ARG A 202 -17.41 -11.92 10.81
C ARG A 202 -17.74 -10.44 10.60
N LYS A 203 -16.74 -9.58 10.44
CA LYS A 203 -16.95 -8.14 10.15
C LYS A 203 -17.64 -7.96 8.80
N VAL A 204 -17.22 -8.71 7.77
CA VAL A 204 -17.85 -8.68 6.46
C VAL A 204 -19.31 -9.12 6.56
N HIS A 205 -19.60 -10.24 7.19
CA HIS A 205 -20.98 -10.73 7.38
C HIS A 205 -21.84 -9.74 8.19
N LYS A 206 -21.29 -9.07 9.20
CA LYS A 206 -21.99 -8.04 9.97
C LYS A 206 -22.31 -6.82 9.11
N ALA A 207 -21.37 -6.39 8.26
CA ALA A 207 -21.55 -5.23 7.38
C ALA A 207 -22.49 -5.51 6.21
N VAL A 208 -22.45 -6.74 5.71
CA VAL A 208 -23.24 -7.24 4.56
C VAL A 208 -23.88 -8.57 4.94
N PRO A 209 -25.05 -8.57 5.63
CA PRO A 209 -25.73 -9.80 6.04
C PRO A 209 -26.08 -10.73 4.87
N ALA A 210 -26.26 -10.17 3.68
CA ALA A 210 -26.49 -10.93 2.45
C ALA A 210 -25.32 -11.87 2.04
N ALA A 211 -24.13 -11.68 2.64
CA ALA A 211 -22.98 -12.59 2.44
C ALA A 211 -23.12 -13.91 3.20
N TYR A 212 -24.04 -14.03 4.18
CA TYR A 212 -24.30 -15.30 4.83
C TYR A 212 -24.86 -16.31 3.83
N GLY A 213 -24.18 -17.45 3.68
CA GLY A 213 -24.60 -18.53 2.78
C GLY A 213 -24.33 -18.27 1.29
N ARG A 214 -23.71 -17.14 0.94
CA ARG A 214 -23.27 -16.84 -0.42
C ARG A 214 -21.75 -16.60 -0.45
N LYS A 215 -21.13 -16.89 -1.59
CA LYS A 215 -19.72 -16.58 -1.83
C LYS A 215 -19.51 -15.07 -2.06
N VAL A 216 -18.35 -14.58 -1.73
CA VAL A 216 -17.99 -13.15 -1.81
C VAL A 216 -17.09 -12.89 -3.01
N ILE A 217 -17.55 -12.07 -3.93
CA ILE A 217 -16.72 -11.47 -4.99
C ILE A 217 -16.25 -10.10 -4.49
N LEU A 218 -14.95 -9.89 -4.42
CA LEU A 218 -14.35 -8.57 -4.19
C LEU A 218 -14.00 -7.93 -5.53
N TYR A 219 -14.58 -6.78 -5.84
CA TYR A 219 -14.16 -5.93 -6.94
C TYR A 219 -13.38 -4.73 -6.39
N ALA A 220 -12.06 -4.71 -6.63
CA ALA A 220 -11.16 -3.68 -6.13
C ALA A 220 -10.33 -3.06 -7.26
N PRO A 221 -10.94 -2.17 -8.07
CA PRO A 221 -10.29 -1.58 -9.23
C PRO A 221 -9.36 -0.43 -8.85
N THR A 222 -8.33 -0.22 -9.65
CA THR A 222 -7.48 0.98 -9.61
C THR A 222 -8.26 2.19 -10.15
N PHE A 223 -8.05 3.38 -9.56
CA PHE A 223 -8.59 4.62 -10.10
C PHE A 223 -7.94 5.00 -11.45
N ARG A 224 -8.63 5.82 -12.23
CA ARG A 224 -8.15 6.42 -13.47
C ARG A 224 -7.86 7.90 -13.27
N GLY A 225 -6.91 8.45 -14.03
CA GLY A 225 -6.47 9.84 -13.91
C GLY A 225 -5.41 10.05 -12.82
N ASP A 226 -5.11 11.29 -12.51
CA ASP A 226 -4.18 11.65 -11.43
C ASP A 226 -4.89 11.68 -10.06
N VAL A 227 -4.09 11.78 -8.99
CA VAL A 227 -4.59 11.75 -7.59
C VAL A 227 -5.62 12.86 -7.30
N THR A 228 -5.55 14.00 -8.00
CA THR A 228 -6.46 15.14 -7.78
C THR A 228 -7.75 15.03 -8.60
N HIS A 229 -7.75 14.20 -9.63
CA HIS A 229 -8.86 13.95 -10.55
C HIS A 229 -9.14 12.45 -10.70
N ALA A 230 -9.02 11.72 -9.60
CA ALA A 230 -9.24 10.27 -9.57
C ALA A 230 -10.69 9.91 -9.89
N LYS A 231 -10.89 9.06 -10.90
CA LYS A 231 -12.20 8.56 -11.33
C LYS A 231 -12.30 7.06 -11.09
N ALA A 232 -13.50 6.60 -10.75
CA ALA A 232 -13.78 5.17 -10.70
C ALA A 232 -13.88 4.59 -12.11
N PRO A 233 -13.42 3.34 -12.33
CA PRO A 233 -13.81 2.58 -13.52
C PRO A 233 -15.31 2.28 -13.50
N ASP A 234 -15.96 2.32 -14.65
CA ASP A 234 -17.42 2.23 -14.81
C ASP A 234 -17.89 1.12 -15.79
N ARG A 235 -16.99 0.22 -16.18
CA ARG A 235 -17.26 -0.79 -17.22
C ARG A 235 -17.87 -2.10 -16.71
N LEU A 236 -17.86 -2.34 -15.39
CA LEU A 236 -18.44 -3.56 -14.82
C LEU A 236 -19.99 -3.45 -14.79
N ASP A 237 -20.68 -4.26 -15.57
CA ASP A 237 -22.13 -4.32 -15.57
C ASP A 237 -22.64 -5.13 -14.38
N ILE A 238 -23.03 -4.43 -13.31
CA ILE A 238 -23.49 -5.02 -12.05
C ILE A 238 -24.82 -5.79 -12.25
N ARG A 239 -25.71 -5.32 -13.13
CA ARG A 239 -26.99 -5.96 -13.41
C ARG A 239 -26.78 -7.30 -14.10
N TYR A 240 -25.95 -7.32 -15.14
CA TYR A 240 -25.60 -8.57 -15.81
C TYR A 240 -24.97 -9.60 -14.86
N MET A 241 -24.09 -9.15 -13.96
CA MET A 241 -23.53 -10.03 -12.92
C MET A 241 -24.59 -10.55 -11.96
N MET A 242 -25.51 -9.69 -11.51
CA MET A 242 -26.60 -10.09 -10.62
C MET A 242 -27.49 -11.15 -11.26
N ASP A 243 -27.88 -10.96 -12.53
CA ASP A 243 -28.76 -11.90 -13.25
C ASP A 243 -28.14 -13.30 -13.39
N ARG A 244 -26.82 -13.40 -13.42
CA ARG A 244 -26.08 -14.67 -13.59
C ARG A 244 -25.60 -15.30 -12.28
N LEU A 245 -25.30 -14.49 -11.28
CA LEU A 245 -24.56 -14.90 -10.09
C LEU A 245 -25.30 -14.60 -8.78
N GLY A 246 -26.39 -13.83 -8.81
CA GLY A 246 -27.01 -13.25 -7.61
C GLY A 246 -27.49 -14.24 -6.58
N ASP A 247 -27.87 -15.45 -6.98
CA ASP A 247 -28.32 -16.51 -6.06
C ASP A 247 -27.16 -17.10 -5.23
N ARG A 248 -25.95 -17.06 -5.76
CA ARG A 248 -24.77 -17.76 -5.21
C ARG A 248 -23.73 -16.82 -4.64
N TYR A 249 -23.68 -15.57 -5.12
CA TYR A 249 -22.66 -14.60 -4.78
C TYR A 249 -23.24 -13.28 -4.28
N VAL A 250 -22.38 -12.54 -3.55
CA VAL A 250 -22.51 -11.10 -3.33
C VAL A 250 -21.29 -10.39 -3.90
N LEU A 251 -21.47 -9.20 -4.45
CA LEU A 251 -20.41 -8.36 -5.00
C LEU A 251 -20.09 -7.23 -4.01
N LEU A 252 -18.87 -7.23 -3.46
CA LEU A 252 -18.34 -6.17 -2.61
C LEU A 252 -17.43 -5.28 -3.43
N ILE A 253 -17.76 -3.99 -3.50
CA ILE A 253 -17.00 -3.02 -4.29
C ILE A 253 -16.16 -2.16 -3.33
N LYS A 254 -14.84 -2.20 -3.50
CA LYS A 254 -13.89 -1.39 -2.73
C LYS A 254 -13.13 -0.44 -3.65
N HIS A 255 -13.61 0.79 -3.74
CA HIS A 255 -12.93 1.82 -4.51
C HIS A 255 -11.68 2.33 -3.80
N HIS A 256 -10.73 2.87 -4.58
CA HIS A 256 -9.56 3.51 -4.04
C HIS A 256 -9.94 4.79 -3.25
N PRO A 257 -9.32 5.09 -2.10
CA PRO A 257 -9.65 6.26 -1.26
C PRO A 257 -9.56 7.63 -1.96
N PHE A 258 -8.84 7.73 -3.08
CA PHE A 258 -8.76 8.97 -3.87
C PHE A 258 -10.02 9.26 -4.68
N ILE A 259 -10.91 8.26 -4.87
CA ILE A 259 -12.17 8.43 -5.60
C ILE A 259 -13.19 9.08 -4.68
N LYS A 260 -13.52 10.34 -4.97
CA LYS A 260 -14.51 11.11 -4.21
C LYS A 260 -15.93 10.87 -4.70
N GLU A 261 -16.11 10.78 -6.02
CA GLU A 261 -17.39 10.51 -6.67
C GLU A 261 -17.40 9.05 -7.14
N ARG A 262 -18.23 8.23 -6.51
CA ARG A 262 -18.33 6.80 -6.80
C ARG A 262 -19.58 6.51 -7.63
N PRO A 263 -19.50 5.59 -8.62
CA PRO A 263 -20.69 5.12 -9.33
C PRO A 263 -21.73 4.56 -8.37
N GLY A 264 -22.99 4.95 -8.56
CA GLY A 264 -24.11 4.39 -7.79
C GLY A 264 -24.35 2.93 -8.17
N ILE A 265 -24.75 2.13 -7.19
CA ILE A 265 -25.26 0.79 -7.44
C ILE A 265 -26.73 0.90 -7.88
N PRO A 266 -27.17 0.30 -9.01
CA PRO A 266 -28.58 0.29 -9.41
C PRO A 266 -29.46 -0.24 -8.29
N ALA A 267 -30.63 0.40 -8.06
CA ALA A 267 -31.50 0.07 -6.93
C ALA A 267 -31.94 -1.40 -6.94
N GLU A 268 -32.22 -1.96 -8.11
CA GLU A 268 -32.54 -3.35 -8.33
C GLU A 268 -31.42 -4.33 -7.95
N CYS A 269 -30.16 -3.87 -7.97
CA CYS A 269 -28.99 -4.68 -7.60
C CYS A 269 -28.64 -4.62 -6.11
N SER A 270 -29.43 -3.94 -5.28
CA SER A 270 -29.15 -3.71 -3.85
C SER A 270 -29.09 -4.99 -2.98
N SER A 271 -29.65 -6.12 -3.45
CA SER A 271 -29.54 -7.42 -2.80
C SER A 271 -28.27 -8.21 -3.17
N PHE A 272 -27.54 -7.73 -4.19
CA PHE A 272 -26.34 -8.40 -4.75
C PHE A 272 -25.06 -7.61 -4.55
N ALA A 273 -25.05 -6.29 -4.84
CA ALA A 273 -23.85 -5.46 -4.85
C ALA A 273 -23.86 -4.43 -3.71
N TYR A 274 -22.67 -4.20 -3.13
CA TYR A 274 -22.49 -3.31 -1.97
C TYR A 274 -21.22 -2.49 -2.12
N ASP A 275 -21.33 -1.14 -2.11
CA ASP A 275 -20.17 -0.28 -1.92
C ASP A 275 -19.77 -0.30 -0.44
N ILE A 276 -18.61 -0.92 -0.17
CA ILE A 276 -18.07 -1.08 1.19
C ILE A 276 -16.81 -0.24 1.40
N THR A 277 -16.55 0.71 0.52
CA THR A 277 -15.29 1.49 0.48
C THR A 277 -14.94 2.11 1.83
N GLU A 278 -15.91 2.68 2.55
CA GLU A 278 -15.69 3.33 3.84
C GLU A 278 -16.08 2.47 5.04
N LYS A 279 -16.64 1.29 4.79
CA LYS A 279 -17.20 0.45 5.86
C LYS A 279 -16.22 -0.60 6.39
N LEU A 280 -15.36 -1.11 5.52
CA LEU A 280 -14.46 -2.24 5.81
C LEU A 280 -13.04 -1.94 5.31
N GLU A 281 -12.06 -2.40 6.04
CA GLU A 281 -10.66 -2.35 5.63
C GLU A 281 -10.38 -3.37 4.52
N ILE A 282 -9.39 -3.07 3.69
CA ILE A 282 -9.03 -3.98 2.58
C ILE A 282 -8.56 -5.35 3.10
N ASP A 283 -7.86 -5.41 4.22
CA ASP A 283 -7.35 -6.66 4.78
C ASP A 283 -8.49 -7.57 5.24
N ASP A 284 -9.58 -7.01 5.82
CA ASP A 284 -10.79 -7.77 6.16
C ASP A 284 -11.45 -8.37 4.90
N LEU A 285 -11.46 -7.61 3.81
CA LEU A 285 -12.06 -8.03 2.54
C LEU A 285 -11.25 -9.11 1.83
N LEU A 286 -9.91 -9.00 1.83
CA LEU A 286 -9.03 -10.03 1.25
C LEU A 286 -9.21 -11.37 1.97
N CYS A 287 -9.38 -11.37 3.30
CA CYS A 287 -9.66 -12.58 4.07
C CYS A 287 -10.98 -13.22 3.69
N ALA A 288 -12.03 -12.42 3.47
CA ALA A 288 -13.39 -12.89 3.25
C ALA A 288 -13.74 -13.21 1.79
N ALA A 289 -13.00 -12.65 0.82
CA ALA A 289 -13.29 -12.83 -0.58
C ALA A 289 -12.99 -14.26 -1.07
N ASP A 290 -13.95 -14.88 -1.74
CA ASP A 290 -13.76 -16.16 -2.46
C ASP A 290 -13.15 -15.95 -3.84
N ILE A 291 -13.43 -14.80 -4.47
CA ILE A 291 -12.92 -14.40 -5.78
C ILE A 291 -12.53 -12.92 -5.73
N CYS A 292 -11.39 -12.57 -6.30
CA CYS A 292 -10.97 -11.18 -6.46
C CYS A 292 -10.99 -10.77 -7.93
N ILE A 293 -11.72 -9.70 -8.23
CA ILE A 293 -11.67 -9.00 -9.52
C ILE A 293 -10.89 -7.71 -9.31
N SER A 294 -9.79 -7.56 -10.00
CA SER A 294 -8.96 -6.34 -9.96
C SER A 294 -8.44 -6.02 -11.36
N ASP A 295 -7.58 -5.03 -11.45
CA ASP A 295 -6.94 -4.65 -12.70
C ASP A 295 -5.43 -4.42 -12.49
N TYR A 296 -5.00 -3.22 -12.15
CA TYR A 296 -3.59 -2.82 -12.00
C TYR A 296 -3.18 -2.63 -10.54
N SER A 297 -3.89 -3.24 -9.60
CA SER A 297 -3.64 -3.05 -8.17
C SER A 297 -2.64 -4.06 -7.61
N SER A 298 -1.73 -3.56 -6.76
CA SER A 298 -0.78 -4.42 -6.04
C SER A 298 -1.44 -5.33 -4.99
N LEU A 299 -2.72 -5.12 -4.66
CA LEU A 299 -3.44 -5.99 -3.71
C LEU A 299 -3.51 -7.45 -4.18
N VAL A 300 -3.30 -7.71 -5.48
CA VAL A 300 -3.28 -9.07 -6.03
C VAL A 300 -2.13 -9.90 -5.48
N PHE A 301 -1.04 -9.27 -5.07
CA PHE A 301 0.07 -9.98 -4.41
C PHE A 301 -0.37 -10.48 -3.03
N GLU A 302 -0.99 -9.64 -2.22
CA GLU A 302 -1.51 -10.03 -0.91
C GLU A 302 -2.61 -11.09 -1.05
N TYR A 303 -3.50 -10.93 -2.04
CA TYR A 303 -4.57 -11.90 -2.27
C TYR A 303 -4.05 -13.27 -2.73
N ALA A 304 -2.91 -13.31 -3.44
CA ALA A 304 -2.27 -14.55 -3.87
C ALA A 304 -1.89 -15.49 -2.70
N LEU A 305 -1.67 -14.93 -1.50
CA LEU A 305 -1.41 -15.73 -0.30
C LEU A 305 -2.57 -16.68 0.07
N PHE A 306 -3.79 -16.34 -0.31
CA PHE A 306 -4.97 -17.18 -0.08
C PHE A 306 -5.16 -18.25 -1.15
N ARG A 307 -4.42 -18.22 -2.27
CA ARG A 307 -4.49 -19.16 -3.39
C ARG A 307 -5.92 -19.36 -3.94
N ARG A 308 -6.69 -18.27 -3.97
CA ARG A 308 -8.08 -18.21 -4.45
C ARG A 308 -8.15 -17.58 -5.85
N PRO A 309 -9.26 -17.79 -6.61
CA PRO A 309 -9.41 -17.24 -7.96
C PRO A 309 -9.20 -15.73 -8.03
N MET A 310 -8.41 -15.29 -9.01
CA MET A 310 -8.23 -13.87 -9.39
C MET A 310 -8.61 -13.68 -10.86
N ILE A 311 -9.30 -12.57 -11.16
CA ILE A 311 -9.67 -12.17 -12.51
C ILE A 311 -9.18 -10.75 -12.73
N PHE A 312 -8.47 -10.53 -13.82
CA PHE A 312 -7.88 -9.24 -14.17
C PHE A 312 -8.75 -8.54 -15.22
N PHE A 313 -9.63 -7.64 -14.75
CA PHE A 313 -10.54 -6.88 -15.61
C PHE A 313 -9.84 -5.62 -16.13
N ALA A 314 -9.11 -5.78 -17.24
CA ALA A 314 -8.13 -4.80 -17.74
C ALA A 314 -8.51 -4.27 -19.14
N TYR A 315 -9.74 -3.78 -19.31
CA TYR A 315 -10.32 -3.30 -20.56
C TYR A 315 -9.60 -2.08 -21.19
N ASP A 316 -8.73 -1.42 -20.46
CA ASP A 316 -7.97 -0.23 -20.89
C ASP A 316 -6.45 -0.40 -20.69
N LEU A 317 -5.95 -1.63 -20.80
CA LEU A 317 -4.56 -2.01 -20.50
C LEU A 317 -3.52 -1.16 -21.25
N GLU A 318 -3.67 -0.98 -22.56
CA GLU A 318 -2.74 -0.21 -23.38
C GLU A 318 -2.64 1.24 -22.90
N LEU A 319 -3.78 1.90 -22.65
CA LEU A 319 -3.84 3.28 -22.18
C LEU A 319 -3.18 3.44 -20.80
N TYR A 320 -3.39 2.45 -19.93
CA TYR A 320 -2.83 2.48 -18.58
C TYR A 320 -1.32 2.26 -18.60
N ASN A 321 -0.82 1.34 -19.42
CA ASN A 321 0.60 1.07 -19.59
C ASN A 321 1.35 2.30 -20.16
N ASP A 322 0.80 2.96 -21.16
CA ASP A 322 1.33 4.21 -21.73
C ASP A 322 1.44 5.34 -20.72
N TRP A 323 0.56 5.35 -19.72
CA TRP A 323 0.50 6.42 -18.75
C TRP A 323 1.49 6.21 -17.60
N ARG A 324 1.60 4.98 -17.06
CA ARG A 324 2.38 4.69 -15.84
C ARG A 324 3.49 3.66 -16.03
N GLY A 325 3.28 2.64 -16.86
CA GLY A 325 4.20 1.53 -17.06
C GLY A 325 4.21 0.49 -15.94
N PHE A 326 4.63 -0.71 -16.33
CA PHE A 326 4.78 -1.87 -15.43
C PHE A 326 6.24 -2.28 -15.37
N TYR A 327 6.63 -3.04 -14.32
CA TYR A 327 7.98 -3.62 -14.21
C TYR A 327 8.14 -4.90 -15.02
N TYR A 328 7.05 -5.62 -15.25
CA TYR A 328 6.98 -6.86 -16.00
C TYR A 328 5.94 -6.72 -17.12
N ASP A 329 5.97 -7.60 -18.08
CA ASP A 329 4.84 -7.75 -19.00
C ASP A 329 3.57 -8.08 -18.23
N TYR A 330 2.48 -7.41 -18.54
CA TYR A 330 1.26 -7.51 -17.73
C TYR A 330 0.61 -8.88 -17.84
N GLU A 331 0.54 -9.45 -19.05
CA GLU A 331 -0.11 -10.75 -19.27
C GLU A 331 0.73 -11.90 -18.72
N GLU A 332 2.06 -11.78 -18.79
CA GLU A 332 2.97 -12.75 -18.20
C GLU A 332 2.99 -12.71 -16.66
N LEU A 333 2.75 -11.52 -16.09
CA LEU A 333 2.78 -11.33 -14.64
C LEU A 333 1.50 -11.85 -13.98
N THR A 334 0.32 -11.68 -14.62
CA THR A 334 -0.97 -11.95 -13.98
C THR A 334 -1.28 -13.46 -13.90
N PRO A 335 -1.48 -14.02 -12.67
CA PRO A 335 -1.66 -15.47 -12.48
C PRO A 335 -3.10 -15.94 -12.72
N GLY A 336 -3.94 -15.12 -13.35
CA GLY A 336 -5.34 -15.41 -13.67
C GLY A 336 -5.75 -14.84 -15.01
N PRO A 337 -6.98 -15.10 -15.48
CA PRO A 337 -7.45 -14.61 -16.77
C PRO A 337 -7.49 -13.08 -16.82
N VAL A 338 -6.95 -12.53 -17.92
CA VAL A 338 -7.05 -11.10 -18.29
C VAL A 338 -8.24 -10.97 -19.24
N VAL A 339 -9.19 -10.12 -18.89
CA VAL A 339 -10.47 -9.98 -19.60
C VAL A 339 -10.85 -8.50 -19.74
N ASP A 340 -11.67 -8.16 -20.73
CA ASP A 340 -12.06 -6.80 -21.09
C ASP A 340 -13.57 -6.54 -21.05
N THR A 341 -14.39 -7.58 -20.88
CA THR A 341 -15.86 -7.47 -20.78
C THR A 341 -16.41 -8.14 -19.53
N THR A 342 -17.56 -7.65 -19.02
CA THR A 342 -18.27 -8.27 -17.89
C THR A 342 -18.71 -9.69 -18.21
N GLY A 343 -19.06 -10.00 -19.46
CA GLY A 343 -19.43 -11.34 -19.89
C GLY A 343 -18.29 -12.35 -19.70
N GLN A 344 -17.06 -11.95 -20.03
CA GLN A 344 -15.88 -12.79 -19.79
C GLN A 344 -15.59 -12.92 -18.28
N VAL A 345 -15.74 -11.85 -17.48
CA VAL A 345 -15.64 -11.92 -16.01
C VAL A 345 -16.58 -12.99 -15.45
N VAL A 346 -17.86 -12.94 -15.82
CA VAL A 346 -18.87 -13.92 -15.36
C VAL A 346 -18.49 -15.34 -15.80
N LYS A 347 -18.07 -15.51 -17.05
CA LYS A 347 -17.62 -16.83 -17.56
C LYS A 347 -16.45 -17.38 -16.75
N CYS A 348 -15.46 -16.55 -16.39
CA CYS A 348 -14.33 -16.98 -15.56
C CYS A 348 -14.78 -17.38 -14.14
N ILE A 349 -15.76 -16.69 -13.55
CA ILE A 349 -16.34 -17.06 -12.26
C ILE A 349 -17.03 -18.42 -12.36
N GLU A 350 -17.88 -18.63 -13.36
CA GLU A 350 -18.60 -19.91 -13.58
C GLU A 350 -17.61 -21.07 -13.84
N GLN A 351 -16.54 -20.82 -14.57
CA GLN A 351 -15.48 -21.81 -14.79
C GLN A 351 -14.74 -22.17 -13.49
N SER A 352 -14.45 -21.19 -12.63
CA SER A 352 -13.80 -21.45 -11.35
C SER A 352 -14.66 -22.28 -10.40
N GLU A 353 -15.99 -22.24 -10.53
CA GLU A 353 -16.91 -23.12 -9.77
C GLU A 353 -16.85 -24.56 -10.24
N ALA A 354 -16.67 -24.77 -11.53
CA ALA A 354 -16.62 -26.15 -12.12
C ALA A 354 -15.29 -26.85 -11.76
N GLY A 355 -14.23 -26.11 -11.52
CA GLY A 355 -12.92 -26.64 -11.13
C GLY A 355 -11.87 -25.54 -11.18
N PHE A 356 -11.33 -25.14 -10.02
CA PHE A 356 -10.30 -24.13 -9.90
C PHE A 356 -8.94 -24.77 -9.63
N ASP A 357 -7.97 -24.49 -10.51
CA ASP A 357 -6.57 -24.86 -10.32
C ASP A 357 -5.78 -23.67 -9.75
N SER A 358 -5.28 -23.82 -8.54
CA SER A 358 -4.51 -22.78 -7.86
C SER A 358 -3.02 -22.76 -8.23
N THR A 359 -2.55 -23.61 -9.13
CA THR A 359 -1.11 -23.80 -9.44
C THR A 359 -0.45 -22.51 -9.90
N ALA A 360 -1.05 -21.79 -10.85
CA ALA A 360 -0.50 -20.54 -11.35
C ALA A 360 -0.42 -19.45 -10.25
N ILE A 361 -1.45 -19.36 -9.41
CA ILE A 361 -1.46 -18.41 -8.28
C ILE A 361 -0.45 -18.82 -7.21
N GLY A 362 -0.28 -20.13 -6.96
CA GLY A 362 0.76 -20.64 -6.07
C GLY A 362 2.16 -20.27 -6.56
N GLN A 363 2.48 -20.49 -7.83
CA GLN A 363 3.76 -20.10 -8.44
C GLN A 363 4.00 -18.59 -8.37
N PHE A 364 2.98 -17.79 -8.61
CA PHE A 364 3.03 -16.34 -8.45
C PHE A 364 3.33 -15.93 -7.00
N ALA A 365 2.64 -16.53 -6.03
CA ALA A 365 2.90 -16.28 -4.61
C ALA A 365 4.32 -16.70 -4.21
N ASP A 366 4.77 -17.87 -4.62
CA ASP A 366 6.11 -18.37 -4.34
C ASP A 366 7.21 -17.49 -4.96
N ARG A 367 6.96 -16.87 -6.12
CA ARG A 367 7.88 -15.94 -6.77
C ARG A 367 7.90 -14.57 -6.10
N PHE A 368 6.75 -13.96 -5.87
CA PHE A 368 6.65 -12.55 -5.48
C PHE A 368 6.38 -12.32 -3.99
N MET A 369 5.95 -13.35 -3.25
CA MET A 369 5.54 -13.27 -1.86
C MET A 369 6.27 -14.26 -0.94
N SER A 370 7.38 -14.86 -1.41
CA SER A 370 8.09 -15.93 -0.71
C SER A 370 8.56 -15.58 0.71
N SER A 371 8.67 -14.30 1.04
CA SER A 371 9.05 -13.85 2.39
C SER A 371 7.84 -13.37 3.22
N CYS A 372 6.60 -13.51 2.70
CA CYS A 372 5.37 -13.18 3.40
C CYS A 372 4.72 -14.49 3.89
N ASP A 373 5.18 -14.98 5.04
CA ASP A 373 4.86 -16.29 5.61
C ASP A 373 4.33 -16.22 7.05
N GLY A 374 3.93 -15.02 7.50
CA GLY A 374 3.46 -14.76 8.86
C GLY A 374 4.55 -14.32 9.84
N HIS A 375 5.81 -14.23 9.40
CA HIS A 375 6.97 -13.89 10.22
C HIS A 375 7.74 -12.67 9.69
N ALA A 376 7.12 -11.82 8.86
CA ALA A 376 7.78 -10.65 8.32
C ALA A 376 8.15 -9.65 9.42
N THR A 377 7.26 -9.42 10.38
CA THR A 377 7.50 -8.52 11.51
C THR A 377 8.69 -9.00 12.35
N ASP A 378 8.78 -10.30 12.63
CA ASP A 378 9.90 -10.88 13.39
C ASP A 378 11.24 -10.58 12.70
N ARG A 379 11.32 -10.81 11.37
CA ARG A 379 12.53 -10.55 10.59
C ARG A 379 12.88 -9.06 10.53
N ILE A 380 11.90 -8.19 10.41
CA ILE A 380 12.09 -6.73 10.41
C ILE A 380 12.67 -6.27 11.75
N LEU A 381 12.10 -6.71 12.87
CA LEU A 381 12.56 -6.36 14.21
C LEU A 381 13.97 -6.90 14.48
N ALA A 382 14.22 -8.17 14.13
CA ALA A 382 15.56 -8.78 14.26
C ALA A 382 16.62 -8.04 13.44
N TYR A 383 16.29 -7.65 12.19
CA TYR A 383 17.20 -6.86 11.35
C TYR A 383 17.49 -5.48 11.93
N ALA A 384 16.50 -4.85 12.55
CA ALA A 384 16.66 -3.56 13.24
C ALA A 384 17.40 -3.68 14.59
N GLY A 385 17.66 -4.89 15.09
CA GLY A 385 18.24 -5.13 16.41
C GLY A 385 17.27 -4.78 17.56
N ILE A 386 15.96 -4.87 17.30
CA ILE A 386 14.91 -4.62 18.28
C ILE A 386 14.49 -5.96 18.87
N GLU A 387 14.76 -6.14 20.17
CA GLU A 387 14.31 -7.27 20.96
C GLU A 387 12.95 -6.93 21.58
N THR A 388 11.93 -7.73 21.32
CA THR A 388 10.63 -7.66 21.99
C THR A 388 10.40 -9.00 22.68
N ASP A 389 10.00 -8.98 23.94
CA ASP A 389 9.46 -10.16 24.60
C ASP A 389 8.22 -10.62 23.80
N GLY A 390 8.29 -11.80 23.18
CA GLY A 390 7.37 -12.31 22.16
C GLY A 390 5.94 -12.55 22.63
#